data_946a08823bf0d70ff8d40e45e3abc48d
#
_entry.id   946a08823bf0d70ff8d40e45e3abc48d
#
_cell.length_a   1.000
_cell.length_b   1.000
_cell.length_c   1.000
_cell.angle_alpha   90.00
_cell.angle_beta   90.00
_cell.angle_gamma   90.00
#
_symmetry.space_group_name_H-M   'P 1'
#
loop_
_entity.id
_entity.type
_entity.pdbx_description
1 polymer ?
#
loop_
_entity_poly.entity_id
_entity_poly.type
_entity_poly.pdbx_seq_one_letter_code
_entity_poly.pdbx_strand_id
1 'polypeptide(L)'
;GLGQVLYGEDTWGEPLAVKLVGEVHNEEQDDSPSQAFAREAFRREYETMRTLSGIKGFPRLYGAGKLDGCDAILMEWVEGETLAMAIRHLSIDDEGRLSPLTAAQMGRDLFALLARMEILENCIVHRDISTSNIMVDTSIRSLDDQVAAGSFDLKLVDFGSAMLPGRSSSLTQKYGTPRGATPDFAPPEMLSEDIKGAATMRKNPAVDVYAAASVLYLLLAGHTPFLLEKGDNRSYYLQKTEQLPRALAGAHAATTDIDITLTREPHTAAFVEKAASESDGRPSSEKLAGVLTAVDSQLDDVIFACLDPVQEHRPLASEVQDTLAEFVDSYEDNIANGLAERPLSQCAGDAFERRAANVRRRRARHLGMGVVIACAVLLFAGSCATGFLLDGELAKLALGPMRWGGALSGWVVGVLLWLPAILGYATRFVARRNPHVLAWTIAAVGAGALVLLGIMACTIFFSAQSLVLALAALAVSATLPWCALSFDVALGITFAKPSEEAQVDA
;
A
#
# COMPACT_ATOMS: atom_id res chain seq x y z
N GLY A 1 8.73 11.86 -21.62
CA GLY A 1 9.09 12.80 -20.57
C GLY A 1 8.89 14.24 -21.06
N LEU A 2 8.76 15.18 -20.15
CA LEU A 2 8.63 16.61 -20.47
C LEU A 2 9.98 17.31 -20.59
N GLY A 3 11.07 16.57 -20.72
CA GLY A 3 12.40 17.16 -20.81
C GLY A 3 13.36 16.31 -21.62
N GLN A 4 14.37 16.96 -22.16
CA GLN A 4 15.50 16.33 -22.82
C GLN A 4 16.63 16.19 -21.79
N VAL A 5 17.26 15.01 -21.73
CA VAL A 5 18.45 14.78 -20.92
C VAL A 5 19.66 14.83 -21.82
N LEU A 6 20.60 15.69 -21.49
CA LEU A 6 21.86 15.88 -22.22
C LEU A 6 23.01 15.33 -21.37
N TYR A 7 23.98 14.74 -22.02
CA TYR A 7 25.29 14.44 -21.41
C TYR A 7 26.10 15.72 -21.33
N GLY A 8 26.77 15.95 -20.22
CA GLY A 8 27.72 17.04 -20.03
C GLY A 8 28.88 16.59 -19.16
N GLU A 9 29.87 17.44 -19.08
CA GLU A 9 31.01 17.27 -18.18
C GLU A 9 31.19 18.53 -17.35
N ASP A 10 31.60 18.38 -16.12
CA ASP A 10 31.97 19.52 -15.29
C ASP A 10 33.36 20.08 -15.69
N THR A 11 33.83 21.11 -14.99
CA THR A 11 35.15 21.72 -15.27
C THR A 11 36.33 20.78 -14.98
N TRP A 12 36.11 19.66 -14.34
CA TRP A 12 37.11 18.64 -14.03
C TRP A 12 37.02 17.43 -14.97
N GLY A 13 36.06 17.43 -15.89
CA GLY A 13 35.79 16.33 -16.80
C GLY A 13 34.92 15.23 -16.20
N GLU A 14 34.29 15.47 -15.06
CA GLU A 14 33.38 14.50 -14.44
C GLU A 14 32.02 14.51 -15.15
N PRO A 15 31.47 13.33 -15.47
CA PRO A 15 30.21 13.23 -16.22
C PRO A 15 29.02 13.69 -15.39
N LEU A 16 28.12 14.42 -16.03
CA LEU A 16 26.86 14.86 -15.45
C LEU A 16 25.72 14.81 -16.46
N ALA A 17 24.51 14.62 -15.95
CA ALA A 17 23.28 14.71 -16.71
C ALA A 17 22.64 16.08 -16.53
N VAL A 18 22.28 16.71 -17.64
CA VAL A 18 21.55 17.98 -17.66
C VAL A 18 20.16 17.73 -18.19
N LYS A 19 19.15 17.75 -17.32
CA LYS A 19 17.76 17.61 -17.73
C LYS A 19 17.15 18.99 -17.97
N LEU A 20 16.84 19.28 -19.22
CA LEU A 20 16.14 20.51 -19.63
C LEU A 20 14.64 20.30 -19.45
N VAL A 21 13.97 21.27 -18.86
CA VAL A 21 12.52 21.26 -18.63
C VAL A 21 11.89 22.47 -19.31
N GLY A 22 11.00 22.21 -20.26
CA GLY A 22 10.33 23.24 -21.05
C GLY A 22 10.84 23.34 -22.49
N GLU A 23 10.09 24.02 -23.34
CA GLU A 23 10.51 24.38 -24.69
C GLU A 23 11.31 25.67 -24.64
N VAL A 24 12.33 25.79 -25.54
CA VAL A 24 13.05 27.03 -25.76
C VAL A 24 12.08 28.04 -26.37
N HIS A 25 11.52 28.90 -25.54
CA HIS A 25 10.73 30.03 -26.03
C HIS A 25 11.46 31.34 -25.74
N ASN A 26 11.51 32.19 -26.73
CA ASN A 26 12.08 33.52 -26.67
C ASN A 26 11.51 34.34 -25.52
N GLU A 27 12.38 35.12 -24.90
CA GLU A 27 12.24 35.82 -23.61
C GLU A 27 11.15 36.91 -23.51
N GLU A 28 10.07 36.86 -24.24
CA GLU A 28 9.00 37.85 -24.10
C GLU A 28 7.81 37.22 -23.36
N GLN A 29 7.71 37.57 -22.06
CA GLN A 29 6.53 37.64 -21.19
C GLN A 29 5.27 36.91 -21.70
N ASP A 30 5.26 35.60 -21.65
CA ASP A 30 4.01 34.86 -21.81
C ASP A 30 3.71 34.09 -20.53
N ASP A 31 2.78 34.64 -19.75
CA ASP A 31 2.19 33.97 -18.57
C ASP A 31 1.18 32.88 -18.99
N SER A 32 1.52 32.13 -20.05
CA SER A 32 0.64 31.07 -20.52
C SER A 32 0.47 29.97 -19.46
N PRO A 33 -0.72 29.33 -19.38
CA PRO A 33 -0.95 28.20 -18.48
C PRO A 33 0.06 27.07 -18.67
N SER A 34 0.62 26.92 -19.89
CA SER A 34 1.64 25.94 -20.24
C SER A 34 2.98 26.21 -19.55
N GLN A 35 3.42 27.46 -19.51
CA GLN A 35 4.68 27.83 -18.82
C GLN A 35 4.56 27.73 -17.31
N ALA A 36 3.43 28.16 -16.75
CA ALA A 36 3.16 27.99 -15.32
C ALA A 36 3.18 26.51 -14.91
N PHE A 37 2.66 25.66 -15.77
CA PHE A 37 2.71 24.21 -15.60
C PHE A 37 4.15 23.67 -15.64
N ALA A 38 4.94 24.08 -16.63
CA ALA A 38 6.33 23.63 -16.81
C ALA A 38 7.20 24.04 -15.61
N ARG A 39 7.09 25.28 -15.14
CA ARG A 39 7.80 25.77 -13.94
C ARG A 39 7.43 25.02 -12.68
N GLU A 40 6.14 24.76 -12.46
CA GLU A 40 5.68 24.00 -11.29
C GLU A 40 6.14 22.53 -11.37
N ALA A 41 6.15 21.95 -12.57
CA ALA A 41 6.66 20.61 -12.82
C ALA A 41 8.16 20.51 -12.50
N PHE A 42 8.95 21.44 -13.01
CA PHE A 42 10.38 21.56 -12.72
C PHE A 42 10.66 21.66 -11.23
N ARG A 43 9.95 22.57 -10.53
CA ARG A 43 10.14 22.75 -9.11
C ARG A 43 9.83 21.48 -8.30
N ARG A 44 8.79 20.74 -8.69
CA ARG A 44 8.42 19.48 -8.02
C ARG A 44 9.45 18.38 -8.25
N GLU A 45 9.91 18.25 -9.48
CA GLU A 45 10.96 17.29 -9.81
C GLU A 45 12.24 17.59 -9.04
N TYR A 46 12.69 18.86 -9.05
CA TYR A 46 13.86 19.30 -8.29
C TYR A 46 13.72 19.01 -6.78
N GLU A 47 12.57 19.33 -6.16
CA GLU A 47 12.33 19.06 -4.74
C GLU A 47 12.32 17.57 -4.42
N THR A 48 11.74 16.76 -5.31
CA THR A 48 11.74 15.29 -5.17
C THR A 48 13.17 14.76 -5.25
N MET A 49 13.92 15.14 -6.25
CA MET A 49 15.33 14.74 -6.40
C MET A 49 16.19 15.21 -5.23
N ARG A 50 15.94 16.41 -4.71
CA ARG A 50 16.64 16.91 -3.52
C ARG A 50 16.38 16.03 -2.30
N THR A 51 15.17 15.52 -2.13
CA THR A 51 14.81 14.62 -1.02
C THR A 51 15.47 13.26 -1.17
N LEU A 52 15.62 12.76 -2.40
CA LEU A 52 16.21 11.46 -2.71
C LEU A 52 17.73 11.49 -2.86
N SER A 53 18.31 12.68 -3.02
CA SER A 53 19.75 12.86 -3.25
C SER A 53 20.59 12.28 -2.11
N GLY A 54 21.54 11.42 -2.46
CA GLY A 54 22.41 10.73 -1.49
C GLY A 54 21.82 9.41 -0.95
N ILE A 55 20.61 9.05 -1.32
CA ILE A 55 20.04 7.73 -1.01
C ILE A 55 20.44 6.76 -2.13
N LYS A 56 20.97 5.58 -1.78
CA LYS A 56 21.37 4.55 -2.75
C LYS A 56 20.19 4.17 -3.65
N GLY A 57 20.44 4.16 -4.97
CA GLY A 57 19.45 3.80 -5.99
C GLY A 57 18.72 4.99 -6.62
N PHE A 58 19.16 6.21 -6.29
CA PHE A 58 18.64 7.44 -6.90
C PHE A 58 19.81 8.31 -7.36
N PRO A 59 19.69 8.99 -8.51
CA PRO A 59 20.75 9.91 -8.98
C PRO A 59 20.99 11.03 -7.97
N ARG A 60 22.26 11.36 -7.73
CA ARG A 60 22.63 12.49 -6.90
C ARG A 60 22.26 13.80 -7.60
N LEU A 61 21.61 14.70 -6.90
CA LEU A 61 21.33 16.04 -7.39
C LEU A 61 22.53 16.95 -7.14
N TYR A 62 23.04 17.60 -8.17
CA TYR A 62 24.12 18.59 -8.07
C TYR A 62 23.58 20.01 -7.95
N GLY A 63 22.47 20.31 -8.61
CA GLY A 63 21.87 21.63 -8.55
C GLY A 63 20.82 21.89 -9.62
N ALA A 64 20.46 23.15 -9.76
CA ALA A 64 19.61 23.63 -10.83
C ALA A 64 20.14 24.96 -11.36
N GLY A 65 19.89 25.23 -12.64
CA GLY A 65 20.34 26.43 -13.32
C GLY A 65 19.53 26.70 -14.57
N LYS A 66 20.12 27.50 -15.48
CA LYS A 66 19.59 27.73 -16.82
C LYS A 66 20.63 27.38 -17.84
N LEU A 67 20.20 26.72 -18.92
CA LEU A 67 21.00 26.44 -20.10
C LEU A 67 20.18 26.87 -21.31
N ASP A 68 20.73 27.79 -22.10
CA ASP A 68 20.10 28.38 -23.29
C ASP A 68 18.65 28.91 -23.03
N GLY A 69 18.45 29.56 -21.87
CA GLY A 69 17.17 30.12 -21.49
C GLY A 69 16.19 29.11 -20.85
N CYS A 70 16.47 27.80 -20.94
CA CYS A 70 15.65 26.75 -20.33
C CYS A 70 16.08 26.47 -18.91
N ASP A 71 15.10 26.17 -18.03
CA ASP A 71 15.40 25.68 -16.70
C ASP A 71 16.02 24.28 -16.79
N ALA A 72 17.12 24.07 -16.05
CA ALA A 72 17.93 22.85 -16.11
C ALA A 72 18.15 22.27 -14.72
N ILE A 73 18.01 20.94 -14.58
CA ILE A 73 18.42 20.16 -13.40
C ILE A 73 19.75 19.50 -13.73
N LEU A 74 20.76 19.70 -12.86
CA LEU A 74 22.06 19.06 -12.95
C LEU A 74 22.11 17.91 -11.94
N MET A 75 22.40 16.72 -12.43
CA MET A 75 22.40 15.49 -11.63
C MET A 75 23.49 14.53 -12.09
N GLU A 76 23.68 13.50 -11.31
CA GLU A 76 24.58 12.39 -11.61
C GLU A 76 24.24 11.79 -12.98
N TRP A 77 25.28 11.60 -13.79
CA TRP A 77 25.19 10.74 -14.97
C TRP A 77 25.28 9.29 -14.50
N VAL A 78 24.25 8.51 -14.77
CA VAL A 78 24.24 7.07 -14.43
C VAL A 78 24.93 6.32 -15.56
N GLU A 79 26.08 5.75 -15.27
CA GLU A 79 26.78 4.88 -16.20
C GLU A 79 26.02 3.57 -16.35
N GLY A 80 25.88 3.09 -17.60
CA GLY A 80 25.18 1.85 -17.90
C GLY A 80 24.00 2.04 -18.83
N GLU A 81 23.01 1.19 -18.70
CA GLU A 81 21.90 1.14 -19.64
C GLU A 81 20.54 1.07 -18.94
N THR A 82 19.48 1.39 -19.67
CA THR A 82 18.11 1.19 -19.16
C THR A 82 17.82 -0.30 -19.05
N LEU A 83 16.92 -0.65 -18.11
CA LEU A 83 16.47 -2.04 -17.98
C LEU A 83 15.87 -2.56 -19.31
N ALA A 84 15.22 -1.71 -20.09
CA ALA A 84 14.73 -2.06 -21.42
C ALA A 84 15.85 -2.52 -22.39
N MET A 85 17.07 -2.01 -22.23
CA MET A 85 18.23 -2.44 -23.01
C MET A 85 18.89 -3.67 -22.36
N ALA A 86 19.06 -3.67 -21.03
CA ALA A 86 19.66 -4.77 -20.30
C ALA A 86 18.91 -6.09 -20.51
N ILE A 87 17.59 -6.07 -20.62
CA ILE A 87 16.78 -7.25 -20.95
C ILE A 87 17.29 -7.95 -22.21
N ARG A 88 17.74 -7.22 -23.24
CA ARG A 88 18.22 -7.80 -24.50
C ARG A 88 19.53 -8.57 -24.33
N HIS A 89 20.35 -8.16 -23.36
CA HIS A 89 21.61 -8.85 -23.04
C HIS A 89 21.42 -10.03 -22.09
N LEU A 90 20.40 -9.93 -21.21
CA LEU A 90 20.12 -10.93 -20.17
C LEU A 90 19.08 -11.97 -20.57
N SER A 91 18.42 -11.78 -21.72
CA SER A 91 17.36 -12.69 -22.14
C SER A 91 17.92 -14.08 -22.48
N ILE A 92 17.19 -15.10 -22.04
CA ILE A 92 17.52 -16.51 -22.26
C ILE A 92 16.86 -17.07 -23.54
N ASP A 93 16.07 -16.25 -24.22
CA ASP A 93 15.37 -16.63 -25.45
C ASP A 93 15.03 -15.43 -26.33
N ASP A 94 14.49 -15.70 -27.51
CA ASP A 94 14.10 -14.69 -28.51
C ASP A 94 12.86 -13.87 -28.09
N GLU A 95 12.13 -14.30 -27.07
CA GLU A 95 10.96 -13.60 -26.52
C GLU A 95 11.34 -12.52 -25.49
N GLY A 96 12.62 -12.44 -25.12
CA GLY A 96 13.13 -11.46 -24.17
C GLY A 96 12.88 -11.82 -22.71
N ARG A 97 12.66 -13.10 -22.41
CA ARG A 97 12.48 -13.60 -21.04
C ARG A 97 13.84 -13.71 -20.33
N LEU A 98 13.86 -13.38 -19.08
CA LEU A 98 14.98 -13.68 -18.18
C LEU A 98 14.75 -15.01 -17.46
N SER A 99 15.82 -15.60 -16.93
CA SER A 99 15.64 -16.73 -16.02
C SER A 99 14.85 -16.30 -14.78
N PRO A 100 13.96 -17.15 -14.25
CA PRO A 100 13.15 -16.81 -13.07
C PRO A 100 13.98 -16.36 -11.87
N LEU A 101 15.12 -16.97 -11.63
CA LEU A 101 16.03 -16.56 -10.55
C LEU A 101 16.57 -15.15 -10.80
N THR A 102 17.08 -14.85 -12.00
CA THR A 102 17.58 -13.51 -12.36
C THR A 102 16.48 -12.46 -12.27
N ALA A 103 15.28 -12.78 -12.75
CA ALA A 103 14.12 -11.89 -12.66
C ALA A 103 13.73 -11.61 -11.19
N ALA A 104 13.75 -12.64 -10.33
CA ALA A 104 13.48 -12.48 -8.90
C ALA A 104 14.52 -11.63 -8.20
N GLN A 105 15.81 -11.81 -8.52
CA GLN A 105 16.93 -10.99 -8.00
C GLN A 105 16.77 -9.51 -8.40
N MET A 106 16.49 -9.24 -9.67
CA MET A 106 16.18 -7.88 -10.14
C MET A 106 14.93 -7.32 -9.47
N GLY A 107 13.88 -8.11 -9.37
CA GLY A 107 12.64 -7.73 -8.69
C GLY A 107 12.90 -7.35 -7.24
N ARG A 108 13.63 -8.18 -6.48
CA ARG A 108 14.04 -7.90 -5.09
C ARG A 108 14.74 -6.54 -4.99
N ASP A 109 15.71 -6.28 -5.86
CA ASP A 109 16.50 -5.05 -5.80
C ASP A 109 15.67 -3.83 -6.24
N LEU A 110 14.73 -3.97 -7.18
CA LEU A 110 13.77 -2.94 -7.56
C LEU A 110 12.80 -2.63 -6.40
N PHE A 111 12.22 -3.64 -5.78
CA PHE A 111 11.32 -3.44 -4.63
C PHE A 111 12.05 -2.86 -3.42
N ALA A 112 13.36 -3.12 -3.26
CA ALA A 112 14.18 -2.46 -2.25
C ALA A 112 14.27 -0.94 -2.48
N LEU A 113 14.27 -0.45 -3.72
CA LEU A 113 14.22 1.00 -4.01
C LEU A 113 12.86 1.58 -3.61
N LEU A 114 11.78 0.90 -3.95
CA LEU A 114 10.43 1.34 -3.58
C LEU A 114 10.22 1.34 -2.07
N ALA A 115 10.72 0.33 -1.36
CA ALA A 115 10.67 0.25 0.10
C ALA A 115 11.39 1.46 0.75
N ARG A 116 12.54 1.90 0.20
CA ARG A 116 13.22 3.12 0.66
C ARG A 116 12.37 4.37 0.46
N MET A 117 11.62 4.47 -0.64
CA MET A 117 10.72 5.59 -0.89
C MET A 117 9.52 5.57 0.07
N GLU A 118 9.00 4.40 0.44
CA GLU A 118 7.88 4.24 1.38
C GLU A 118 8.20 4.70 2.80
N ILE A 119 9.44 4.46 3.29
CA ILE A 119 9.85 4.78 4.68
C ILE A 119 10.23 6.25 4.88
N LEU A 120 10.41 7.02 3.81
CA LEU A 120 10.68 8.46 3.95
C LEU A 120 9.50 9.17 4.62
N GLU A 121 9.78 10.16 5.45
CA GLU A 121 8.76 10.97 6.15
C GLU A 121 7.66 11.48 5.20
N ASN A 122 8.03 11.76 3.97
CA ASN A 122 7.16 12.26 2.93
C ASN A 122 6.75 11.21 1.91
N CYS A 123 6.91 9.92 2.16
CA CYS A 123 6.45 8.80 1.32
C CYS A 123 6.32 9.18 -0.18
N ILE A 124 7.43 9.17 -0.91
CA ILE A 124 7.45 9.59 -2.32
C ILE A 124 6.83 8.50 -3.19
N VAL A 125 6.01 8.88 -4.16
CA VAL A 125 5.42 7.98 -5.17
C VAL A 125 5.93 8.42 -6.54
N HIS A 126 6.58 7.51 -7.27
CA HIS A 126 7.20 7.77 -8.59
C HIS A 126 6.16 7.95 -9.69
N ARG A 127 5.16 7.06 -9.75
CA ARG A 127 4.00 7.09 -10.64
C ARG A 127 4.26 6.79 -12.11
N ASP A 128 5.49 6.51 -12.47
CA ASP A 128 5.88 6.13 -13.84
C ASP A 128 7.05 5.12 -13.82
N ILE A 129 6.91 4.06 -13.01
CA ILE A 129 7.84 2.94 -13.03
C ILE A 129 7.67 2.17 -14.34
N SER A 130 8.74 2.07 -15.10
CA SER A 130 8.81 1.35 -16.37
C SER A 130 10.25 0.92 -16.65
N THR A 131 10.45 0.01 -17.57
CA THR A 131 11.79 -0.44 -17.95
C THR A 131 12.69 0.67 -18.52
N SER A 132 12.10 1.76 -18.99
CA SER A 132 12.84 2.95 -19.49
C SER A 132 13.31 3.86 -18.36
N ASN A 133 12.65 3.83 -17.21
CA ASN A 133 12.93 4.69 -16.06
C ASN A 133 13.72 3.95 -14.96
N ILE A 134 14.17 2.73 -15.24
CA ILE A 134 15.08 1.95 -14.40
C ILE A 134 16.39 1.82 -15.15
N MET A 135 17.50 2.25 -14.53
CA MET A 135 18.86 2.07 -15.04
C MET A 135 19.56 0.96 -14.30
N VAL A 136 20.34 0.16 -15.00
CA VAL A 136 21.32 -0.75 -14.41
C VAL A 136 22.66 -0.01 -14.40
N ASP A 137 23.11 0.38 -13.22
CA ASP A 137 24.35 1.14 -13.04
C ASP A 137 25.56 0.20 -13.13
N THR A 138 26.43 0.46 -14.08
CA THR A 138 27.64 -0.35 -14.32
C THR A 138 28.94 0.40 -13.94
N SER A 139 28.83 1.53 -13.23
CA SER A 139 29.98 2.33 -12.83
C SER A 139 30.97 1.60 -11.89
N ILE A 140 30.46 0.66 -11.09
CA ILE A 140 31.27 -0.09 -10.10
C ILE A 140 31.46 -1.54 -10.53
N ARG A 141 30.38 -2.20 -11.03
CA ARG A 141 30.38 -3.60 -11.44
C ARG A 141 29.79 -3.72 -12.84
N SER A 142 30.43 -4.52 -13.69
CA SER A 142 29.85 -4.84 -15.00
C SER A 142 28.50 -5.57 -14.84
N LEU A 143 27.70 -5.62 -15.89
CA LEU A 143 26.43 -6.35 -15.89
C LEU A 143 26.66 -7.85 -15.58
N ASP A 144 27.69 -8.44 -16.15
CA ASP A 144 28.06 -9.85 -15.93
C ASP A 144 28.45 -10.12 -14.46
N ASP A 145 29.20 -9.18 -13.84
CA ASP A 145 29.55 -9.28 -12.40
C ASP A 145 28.31 -9.17 -11.51
N GLN A 146 27.34 -8.35 -11.90
CA GLN A 146 26.07 -8.22 -11.17
C GLN A 146 25.23 -9.48 -11.27
N VAL A 147 25.16 -10.09 -12.45
CA VAL A 147 24.51 -11.40 -12.67
C VAL A 147 25.19 -12.46 -11.82
N ALA A 148 26.51 -12.56 -11.91
CA ALA A 148 27.27 -13.54 -11.12
C ALA A 148 27.12 -13.36 -9.61
N ALA A 149 26.98 -12.12 -9.15
CA ALA A 149 26.73 -11.79 -7.73
C ALA A 149 25.25 -11.98 -7.31
N GLY A 150 24.34 -12.21 -8.24
CA GLY A 150 22.90 -12.29 -7.97
C GLY A 150 22.31 -11.01 -7.36
N SER A 151 22.89 -9.85 -7.67
CA SER A 151 22.44 -8.55 -7.15
C SER A 151 22.72 -7.43 -8.14
N PHE A 152 21.74 -6.56 -8.34
CA PHE A 152 21.77 -5.52 -9.35
C PHE A 152 21.84 -4.12 -8.73
N ASP A 153 22.72 -3.27 -9.28
CA ASP A 153 22.82 -1.87 -8.87
C ASP A 153 21.84 -1.03 -9.70
N LEU A 154 20.57 -1.09 -9.29
CA LEU A 154 19.50 -0.38 -9.97
C LEU A 154 19.40 1.08 -9.50
N LYS A 155 19.10 1.98 -10.44
CA LYS A 155 18.74 3.37 -10.16
C LYS A 155 17.42 3.74 -10.84
N LEU A 156 16.52 4.37 -10.08
CA LEU A 156 15.31 4.99 -10.61
C LEU A 156 15.62 6.40 -11.10
N VAL A 157 15.18 6.69 -12.31
CA VAL A 157 15.38 7.99 -12.99
C VAL A 157 14.03 8.59 -13.41
N ASP A 158 14.01 9.86 -13.80
CA ASP A 158 12.85 10.60 -14.28
C ASP A 158 11.69 10.75 -13.24
N PHE A 159 11.92 11.62 -12.27
CA PHE A 159 10.93 11.98 -11.24
C PHE A 159 9.91 13.05 -11.68
N GLY A 160 9.79 13.33 -12.98
CA GLY A 160 8.87 14.32 -13.53
C GLY A 160 7.39 14.05 -13.23
N SER A 161 7.02 12.80 -13.02
CA SER A 161 5.68 12.36 -12.62
C SER A 161 5.50 12.18 -11.12
N ALA A 162 6.58 12.24 -10.34
CA ALA A 162 6.60 11.92 -8.93
C ALA A 162 5.77 12.88 -8.07
N MET A 163 5.34 12.39 -6.93
CA MET A 163 4.51 13.13 -5.99
C MET A 163 5.06 13.08 -4.58
N LEU A 164 5.21 14.27 -3.98
CA LEU A 164 5.47 14.44 -2.56
C LEU A 164 4.13 14.53 -1.82
N PRO A 165 3.89 13.72 -0.77
CA PRO A 165 2.73 13.86 0.09
C PRO A 165 2.72 15.23 0.80
N GLY A 166 1.51 15.70 1.13
CA GLY A 166 1.33 17.01 1.79
C GLY A 166 1.07 18.17 0.83
N ARG A 167 1.28 18.02 -0.48
CA ARG A 167 0.82 19.01 -1.46
C ARG A 167 -0.61 18.70 -1.90
N SER A 168 -1.48 19.69 -1.82
CA SER A 168 -2.93 19.53 -1.93
C SER A 168 -3.45 19.21 -3.33
N SER A 169 -2.68 19.45 -4.39
CA SER A 169 -3.16 19.23 -5.77
C SER A 169 -2.09 18.58 -6.66
N SER A 170 -2.49 17.57 -7.44
CA SER A 170 -1.66 17.09 -8.55
C SER A 170 -1.65 18.14 -9.68
N LEU A 171 -0.57 18.14 -10.50
CA LEU A 171 -0.52 19.01 -11.69
C LEU A 171 -1.68 18.71 -12.63
N THR A 172 -2.05 17.44 -12.76
CA THR A 172 -3.20 16.99 -13.55
C THR A 172 -4.51 17.60 -13.05
N GLN A 173 -4.71 17.69 -11.71
CA GLN A 173 -5.88 18.34 -11.13
C GLN A 173 -5.91 19.84 -11.40
N LYS A 174 -4.74 20.49 -11.36
CA LYS A 174 -4.64 21.95 -11.51
C LYS A 174 -4.73 22.41 -12.96
N TYR A 175 -4.19 21.61 -13.89
CA TYR A 175 -4.03 22.02 -15.30
C TYR A 175 -4.77 21.11 -16.28
N GLY A 176 -5.44 20.04 -15.84
CA GLY A 176 -6.30 19.19 -16.67
C GLY A 176 -5.59 18.28 -17.68
N THR A 177 -4.26 18.32 -17.76
CA THR A 177 -3.48 17.48 -18.67
C THR A 177 -3.21 16.12 -18.06
N PRO A 178 -3.68 14.98 -18.66
CA PRO A 178 -3.26 13.66 -18.27
C PRO A 178 -1.75 13.54 -18.49
N ARG A 179 -0.98 13.33 -17.45
CA ARG A 179 0.44 13.00 -17.61
C ARG A 179 0.62 11.50 -17.73
N GLY A 180 1.37 11.14 -18.76
CA GLY A 180 1.66 9.81 -19.14
C GLY A 180 2.33 8.99 -18.06
N ALA A 181 1.51 8.20 -17.39
CA ALA A 181 1.98 6.92 -16.96
C ALA A 181 2.04 6.04 -18.20
N THR A 182 3.06 5.23 -18.36
CA THR A 182 3.17 4.27 -19.45
C THR A 182 2.06 3.23 -19.28
N PRO A 183 1.03 3.18 -20.15
CA PRO A 183 -0.19 2.42 -19.88
C PRO A 183 0.07 0.95 -19.59
N ASP A 184 1.08 0.38 -20.22
CA ASP A 184 1.44 -1.04 -20.08
C ASP A 184 1.80 -1.41 -18.64
N PHE A 185 2.48 -0.52 -17.90
CA PHE A 185 2.91 -0.74 -16.52
C PHE A 185 1.98 -0.09 -15.49
N ALA A 186 1.28 0.98 -15.86
CA ALA A 186 0.48 1.78 -14.93
C ALA A 186 -0.71 1.02 -14.34
N PRO A 187 -1.02 1.18 -13.04
CA PRO A 187 -2.21 0.61 -12.44
C PRO A 187 -3.50 1.30 -12.94
N PRO A 188 -4.67 0.64 -12.78
CA PRO A 188 -5.94 1.16 -13.26
C PRO A 188 -6.25 2.58 -12.78
N GLU A 189 -6.01 2.88 -11.49
CA GLU A 189 -6.28 4.22 -10.93
C GLU A 189 -5.47 5.34 -11.59
N MET A 190 -4.32 5.03 -12.18
CA MET A 190 -3.54 6.01 -12.96
C MET A 190 -4.16 6.29 -14.33
N LEU A 191 -4.90 5.34 -14.88
CA LEU A 191 -5.52 5.38 -16.20
C LEU A 191 -6.99 5.86 -16.16
N SER A 192 -7.56 6.06 -14.98
CA SER A 192 -8.92 6.52 -14.78
C SER A 192 -9.12 7.95 -15.28
N GLU A 193 -10.21 8.21 -15.97
CA GLU A 193 -10.65 9.55 -16.38
C GLU A 193 -11.22 10.37 -15.22
N ASP A 194 -11.67 9.70 -14.14
CA ASP A 194 -12.09 10.38 -12.92
C ASP A 194 -10.88 10.87 -12.11
N ILE A 195 -10.35 12.02 -12.52
CA ILE A 195 -9.18 12.63 -11.90
C ILE A 195 -9.43 12.98 -10.42
N LYS A 196 -10.66 13.36 -10.06
CA LYS A 196 -10.99 13.78 -8.69
C LYS A 196 -11.19 12.58 -7.77
N GLY A 197 -11.93 11.57 -8.22
CA GLY A 197 -12.16 10.33 -7.48
C GLY A 197 -10.87 9.53 -7.26
N ALA A 198 -9.99 9.47 -8.28
CA ALA A 198 -8.72 8.77 -8.20
C ALA A 198 -7.59 9.57 -7.52
N ALA A 199 -7.80 10.82 -7.15
CA ALA A 199 -6.72 11.71 -6.68
C ALA A 199 -5.99 11.21 -5.44
N THR A 200 -6.71 10.59 -4.50
CA THR A 200 -6.12 10.01 -3.28
C THR A 200 -5.39 8.70 -3.59
N MET A 201 -5.97 7.87 -4.45
CA MET A 201 -5.38 6.60 -4.85
C MET A 201 -4.04 6.79 -5.57
N ARG A 202 -3.94 7.82 -6.41
CA ARG A 202 -2.71 8.18 -7.15
C ARG A 202 -1.56 8.66 -6.27
N LYS A 203 -1.79 8.89 -4.98
CA LYS A 203 -0.78 9.29 -3.98
C LYS A 203 -0.30 8.12 -3.12
N ASN A 204 -0.85 6.94 -3.32
CA ASN A 204 -0.52 5.77 -2.54
C ASN A 204 0.67 5.04 -3.16
N PRO A 205 1.69 4.62 -2.40
CA PRO A 205 2.83 3.83 -2.89
C PRO A 205 2.44 2.56 -3.64
N ALA A 206 1.28 1.98 -3.36
CA ALA A 206 0.76 0.81 -4.06
C ALA A 206 0.59 1.02 -5.59
N VAL A 207 0.66 2.28 -6.08
CA VAL A 207 0.78 2.62 -7.51
C VAL A 207 2.10 2.08 -8.07
N ASP A 208 3.20 2.35 -7.37
CA ASP A 208 4.54 1.94 -7.80
C ASP A 208 4.74 0.43 -7.63
N VAL A 209 4.14 -0.17 -6.59
CA VAL A 209 4.13 -1.63 -6.40
C VAL A 209 3.51 -2.36 -7.59
N TYR A 210 2.35 -1.90 -8.08
CA TYR A 210 1.73 -2.47 -9.28
C TYR A 210 2.62 -2.32 -10.53
N ALA A 211 3.20 -1.14 -10.72
CA ALA A 211 4.04 -0.87 -11.88
C ALA A 211 5.33 -1.71 -11.86
N ALA A 212 5.99 -1.85 -10.70
CA ALA A 212 7.15 -2.71 -10.53
C ALA A 212 6.83 -4.20 -10.73
N ALA A 213 5.66 -4.65 -10.26
CA ALA A 213 5.20 -6.01 -10.55
C ALA A 213 4.92 -6.23 -12.04
N SER A 214 4.41 -5.21 -12.75
CA SER A 214 4.27 -5.28 -14.21
C SER A 214 5.63 -5.39 -14.92
N VAL A 215 6.67 -4.73 -14.39
CA VAL A 215 8.06 -4.89 -14.86
C VAL A 215 8.54 -6.32 -14.57
N LEU A 216 8.39 -6.82 -13.35
CA LEU A 216 8.79 -8.17 -13.00
C LEU A 216 8.08 -9.24 -13.85
N TYR A 217 6.78 -9.03 -14.10
CA TYR A 217 6.02 -9.88 -15.03
C TYR A 217 6.63 -9.87 -16.43
N LEU A 218 7.00 -8.68 -16.96
CA LEU A 218 7.66 -8.56 -18.27
C LEU A 218 8.99 -9.32 -18.31
N LEU A 219 9.80 -9.24 -17.24
CA LEU A 219 11.08 -9.95 -17.15
C LEU A 219 10.89 -11.48 -17.28
N LEU A 220 9.81 -12.01 -16.69
CA LEU A 220 9.49 -13.45 -16.72
C LEU A 220 8.81 -13.89 -18.02
N ALA A 221 7.89 -13.10 -18.55
CA ALA A 221 7.02 -13.49 -19.64
C ALA A 221 7.47 -12.97 -21.01
N GLY A 222 8.40 -12.01 -21.06
CA GLY A 222 8.80 -11.31 -22.29
C GLY A 222 7.76 -10.31 -22.83
N HIS A 223 6.63 -10.18 -22.15
CA HIS A 223 5.54 -9.25 -22.49
C HIS A 223 4.83 -8.73 -21.25
N THR A 224 4.08 -7.64 -21.39
CA THR A 224 3.32 -7.05 -20.29
C THR A 224 2.11 -7.89 -19.86
N PRO A 225 1.64 -7.74 -18.60
CA PRO A 225 0.57 -8.59 -18.05
C PRO A 225 -0.77 -8.45 -18.78
N PHE A 226 -1.01 -7.30 -19.44
CA PHE A 226 -2.24 -7.03 -20.17
C PHE A 226 -1.94 -6.70 -21.63
N LEU A 227 -2.77 -7.22 -22.54
CA LEU A 227 -2.76 -6.81 -23.93
C LEU A 227 -3.70 -5.61 -24.09
N LEU A 228 -3.14 -4.40 -24.16
CA LEU A 228 -3.92 -3.17 -24.31
C LEU A 228 -4.14 -2.85 -25.79
N GLU A 229 -5.40 -2.83 -26.21
CA GLU A 229 -5.77 -2.52 -27.59
C GLU A 229 -6.09 -1.04 -27.76
N LYS A 230 -5.32 -0.33 -28.61
CA LYS A 230 -5.51 1.10 -28.91
C LYS A 230 -6.79 1.42 -29.68
N GLY A 231 -7.44 0.44 -30.28
CA GLY A 231 -8.67 0.58 -31.07
C GLY A 231 -9.95 0.09 -30.39
N ASP A 232 -9.84 -0.41 -29.17
CA ASP A 232 -11.00 -0.83 -28.39
C ASP A 232 -11.82 0.40 -27.92
N ASN A 233 -13.15 0.26 -27.90
CA ASN A 233 -14.05 1.28 -27.36
C ASN A 233 -13.94 1.41 -25.83
N ARG A 234 -13.26 0.48 -25.15
CA ARG A 234 -13.02 0.51 -23.72
C ARG A 234 -11.76 1.29 -23.40
N SER A 235 -11.81 2.15 -22.38
CA SER A 235 -10.62 2.82 -21.86
C SER A 235 -9.60 1.80 -21.30
N TYR A 236 -8.32 2.13 -21.26
CA TYR A 236 -7.30 1.28 -20.66
C TYR A 236 -7.59 0.96 -19.16
N TYR A 237 -8.28 1.86 -18.47
CA TYR A 237 -8.82 1.61 -17.13
C TYR A 237 -9.75 0.39 -17.11
N LEU A 238 -10.74 0.36 -17.98
CA LEU A 238 -11.69 -0.75 -18.09
C LEU A 238 -11.01 -2.04 -18.51
N GLN A 239 -10.11 -1.98 -19.50
CA GLN A 239 -9.37 -3.15 -19.95
C GLN A 239 -8.59 -3.80 -18.78
N LYS A 240 -7.96 -3.03 -17.89
CA LYS A 240 -7.22 -3.57 -16.73
C LYS A 240 -8.08 -3.95 -15.53
N THR A 241 -9.30 -3.45 -15.43
CA THR A 241 -10.21 -3.80 -14.31
C THR A 241 -11.13 -4.96 -14.63
N GLU A 242 -11.46 -5.17 -15.90
CA GLU A 242 -12.38 -6.22 -16.36
C GLU A 242 -11.66 -7.48 -16.82
N GLN A 243 -10.38 -7.39 -17.18
CA GLN A 243 -9.58 -8.52 -17.61
C GLN A 243 -8.67 -8.99 -16.46
N LEU A 244 -8.42 -10.30 -16.43
CA LEU A 244 -7.36 -10.86 -15.59
C LEU A 244 -6.00 -10.66 -16.29
N PRO A 245 -4.91 -10.51 -15.55
CA PRO A 245 -3.56 -10.61 -16.12
C PRO A 245 -3.40 -11.91 -16.87
N ARG A 246 -2.59 -11.91 -17.91
CA ARG A 246 -2.27 -13.14 -18.65
C ARG A 246 -1.55 -14.13 -17.72
N ALA A 247 -1.76 -15.43 -17.92
CA ALA A 247 -1.10 -16.43 -17.11
C ALA A 247 0.41 -16.52 -17.42
N LEU A 248 1.23 -16.74 -16.40
CA LEU A 248 2.67 -16.93 -16.52
C LEU A 248 3.07 -18.38 -16.94
N ALA A 249 2.09 -19.27 -17.11
CA ALA A 249 2.32 -20.68 -17.41
C ALA A 249 3.27 -20.95 -18.60
N GLY A 250 3.34 -20.03 -19.57
CA GLY A 250 4.28 -20.13 -20.67
C GLY A 250 5.73 -19.77 -20.32
N ALA A 251 5.92 -18.96 -19.26
CA ALA A 251 7.24 -18.54 -18.79
C ALA A 251 7.98 -19.69 -18.11
N HIS A 252 7.24 -20.56 -17.42
CA HIS A 252 7.78 -21.74 -16.71
C HIS A 252 7.80 -23.01 -17.56
N ALA A 253 7.42 -22.93 -18.84
CA ALA A 253 7.40 -24.11 -19.72
C ALA A 253 8.82 -24.62 -19.96
N ALA A 254 9.15 -25.71 -19.31
CA ALA A 254 10.40 -26.42 -19.52
C ALA A 254 10.37 -27.22 -20.82
N THR A 255 11.53 -27.46 -21.38
CA THR A 255 11.69 -28.29 -22.56
C THR A 255 11.84 -29.77 -22.15
N THR A 256 11.67 -30.66 -23.10
CA THR A 256 11.95 -32.10 -22.89
C THR A 256 13.45 -32.40 -22.89
N ASP A 257 14.29 -31.47 -23.26
CA ASP A 257 15.75 -31.57 -23.29
C ASP A 257 16.37 -30.93 -22.06
N ILE A 258 17.12 -31.69 -21.27
CA ILE A 258 17.73 -31.19 -20.02
C ILE A 258 18.77 -30.11 -20.28
N ASP A 259 19.53 -30.21 -21.36
CA ASP A 259 20.58 -29.24 -21.66
C ASP A 259 19.98 -27.90 -22.10
N ILE A 260 18.87 -27.94 -22.86
CA ILE A 260 18.10 -26.74 -23.19
C ILE A 260 17.44 -26.16 -21.93
N THR A 261 16.90 -26.99 -21.06
CA THR A 261 16.32 -26.56 -19.78
C THR A 261 17.38 -25.85 -18.90
N LEU A 262 18.58 -26.44 -18.80
CA LEU A 262 19.68 -25.82 -18.05
C LEU A 262 20.25 -24.57 -18.73
N THR A 263 20.15 -24.43 -20.05
CA THR A 263 20.51 -23.22 -20.75
C THR A 263 19.55 -22.06 -20.41
N ARG A 264 18.26 -22.37 -20.22
CA ARG A 264 17.26 -21.41 -19.73
C ARG A 264 17.47 -21.01 -18.28
N GLU A 265 17.99 -21.94 -17.46
CA GLU A 265 18.28 -21.74 -16.06
C GLU A 265 19.77 -21.99 -15.75
N PRO A 266 20.69 -21.16 -16.28
CA PRO A 266 22.13 -21.40 -16.16
C PRO A 266 22.63 -21.42 -14.72
N HIS A 267 21.94 -20.71 -13.80
CA HIS A 267 22.30 -20.70 -12.38
C HIS A 267 22.00 -22.03 -11.69
N THR A 268 21.07 -22.83 -12.22
CA THR A 268 20.72 -24.14 -11.63
C THR A 268 21.63 -25.27 -12.11
N ALA A 269 22.42 -25.08 -13.17
CA ALA A 269 23.27 -26.12 -13.73
C ALA A 269 24.20 -26.74 -12.69
N ALA A 270 24.88 -25.88 -11.90
CA ALA A 270 25.78 -26.34 -10.84
C ALA A 270 25.04 -27.10 -9.71
N PHE A 271 23.81 -26.71 -9.40
CA PHE A 271 22.98 -27.36 -8.37
C PHE A 271 22.52 -28.71 -8.85
N VAL A 272 22.10 -28.83 -10.11
CA VAL A 272 21.71 -30.09 -10.71
C VAL A 272 22.88 -31.06 -10.81
N GLU A 273 24.08 -30.60 -11.17
CA GLU A 273 25.29 -31.43 -11.21
C GLU A 273 25.68 -31.91 -9.81
N LYS A 274 25.59 -31.04 -8.78
CA LYS A 274 25.82 -31.41 -7.39
C LYS A 274 24.80 -32.45 -6.92
N ALA A 275 23.50 -32.23 -7.16
CA ALA A 275 22.44 -33.18 -6.82
C ALA A 275 22.60 -34.50 -7.54
N ALA A 276 23.05 -34.49 -8.82
CA ALA A 276 23.35 -35.70 -9.59
C ALA A 276 24.54 -36.48 -9.04
N SER A 277 25.52 -35.79 -8.44
CA SER A 277 26.67 -36.45 -7.80
C SER A 277 26.33 -37.09 -6.45
N GLU A 278 25.29 -36.60 -5.79
CA GLU A 278 24.83 -37.10 -4.48
C GLU A 278 23.74 -38.16 -4.60
N SER A 279 23.17 -38.36 -5.79
CA SER A 279 22.10 -39.34 -6.09
C SER A 279 22.55 -40.37 -7.12
N ASP A 280 21.76 -41.44 -7.29
CA ASP A 280 22.03 -42.57 -8.24
C ASP A 280 21.97 -42.18 -9.73
N GLY A 281 22.14 -40.91 -10.07
CA GLY A 281 22.27 -40.42 -11.43
C GLY A 281 21.63 -39.05 -11.69
N ARG A 282 21.89 -38.54 -12.91
CA ARG A 282 21.33 -37.26 -13.36
C ARG A 282 19.80 -37.34 -13.46
N PRO A 283 19.05 -36.37 -12.93
CA PRO A 283 17.58 -36.38 -13.03
C PRO A 283 17.12 -36.35 -14.49
N SER A 284 15.97 -36.95 -14.78
CA SER A 284 15.39 -36.89 -16.12
C SER A 284 14.98 -35.42 -16.41
N SER A 285 14.99 -35.05 -17.69
CA SER A 285 14.59 -33.71 -18.14
C SER A 285 13.16 -33.40 -17.71
N GLU A 286 12.24 -34.32 -17.78
CA GLU A 286 10.85 -34.17 -17.36
C GLU A 286 10.75 -33.90 -15.84
N LYS A 287 11.50 -34.62 -15.00
CA LYS A 287 11.53 -34.41 -13.55
C LYS A 287 12.10 -33.06 -13.21
N LEU A 288 13.23 -32.67 -13.83
CA LEU A 288 13.84 -31.35 -13.62
C LEU A 288 12.89 -30.23 -14.04
N ALA A 289 12.27 -30.39 -15.21
CA ALA A 289 11.30 -29.43 -15.72
C ALA A 289 10.12 -29.22 -14.76
N GLY A 290 9.58 -30.34 -14.24
CA GLY A 290 8.49 -30.28 -13.26
C GLY A 290 8.89 -29.58 -11.96
N VAL A 291 10.11 -29.85 -11.48
CA VAL A 291 10.64 -29.17 -10.25
C VAL A 291 10.85 -27.71 -10.49
N LEU A 292 11.50 -27.28 -11.57
CA LEU A 292 11.71 -25.88 -11.90
C LEU A 292 10.36 -25.16 -12.04
N THR A 293 9.41 -25.73 -12.77
CA THR A 293 8.06 -25.14 -12.89
C THR A 293 7.39 -24.97 -11.52
N ALA A 294 7.52 -25.94 -10.63
CA ALA A 294 6.93 -25.86 -9.29
C ALA A 294 7.62 -24.80 -8.40
N VAL A 295 8.94 -24.66 -8.51
CA VAL A 295 9.70 -23.62 -7.78
C VAL A 295 9.35 -22.23 -8.33
N ASP A 296 9.44 -22.05 -9.63
CA ASP A 296 9.27 -20.77 -10.30
C ASP A 296 7.83 -20.23 -10.19
N SER A 297 6.83 -21.14 -10.15
CA SER A 297 5.42 -20.75 -9.97
C SER A 297 5.11 -20.06 -8.65
N GLN A 298 6.01 -20.12 -7.66
CA GLN A 298 5.86 -19.34 -6.43
C GLN A 298 5.93 -17.81 -6.68
N LEU A 299 6.57 -17.38 -7.77
CA LEU A 299 6.60 -15.96 -8.19
C LEU A 299 5.23 -15.47 -8.68
N ASP A 300 4.38 -16.38 -9.17
CA ASP A 300 3.04 -16.03 -9.68
C ASP A 300 2.20 -15.39 -8.59
N ASP A 301 2.18 -15.99 -7.41
CA ASP A 301 1.39 -15.50 -6.26
C ASP A 301 1.84 -14.11 -5.83
N VAL A 302 3.14 -13.83 -5.83
CA VAL A 302 3.74 -12.54 -5.51
C VAL A 302 3.31 -11.48 -6.52
N ILE A 303 3.46 -11.79 -7.81
CA ILE A 303 3.18 -10.87 -8.91
C ILE A 303 1.68 -10.56 -8.96
N PHE A 304 0.83 -11.58 -8.93
CA PHE A 304 -0.62 -11.39 -9.03
C PHE A 304 -1.20 -10.68 -7.80
N ALA A 305 -0.62 -10.86 -6.61
CA ALA A 305 -0.99 -10.07 -5.44
C ALA A 305 -0.69 -8.58 -5.63
N CYS A 306 0.42 -8.24 -6.28
CA CYS A 306 0.78 -6.85 -6.60
C CYS A 306 -0.09 -6.26 -7.73
N LEU A 307 -0.54 -7.09 -8.68
CA LEU A 307 -1.37 -6.68 -9.82
C LEU A 307 -2.88 -6.63 -9.48
N ASP A 308 -3.28 -6.79 -8.22
CA ASP A 308 -4.69 -6.67 -7.81
C ASP A 308 -5.25 -5.30 -8.23
N PRO A 309 -6.40 -5.26 -8.96
CA PRO A 309 -7.02 -4.00 -9.35
C PRO A 309 -7.46 -3.15 -8.16
N VAL A 310 -7.70 -3.78 -7.00
CA VAL A 310 -8.05 -3.09 -5.75
C VAL A 310 -6.77 -2.72 -5.00
N GLN A 311 -6.45 -1.45 -4.99
CA GLN A 311 -5.19 -0.90 -4.45
C GLN A 311 -4.87 -1.35 -3.01
N GLU A 312 -5.90 -1.43 -2.14
CA GLU A 312 -5.73 -1.81 -0.74
C GLU A 312 -5.36 -3.29 -0.54
N HIS A 313 -5.54 -4.12 -1.56
CA HIS A 313 -5.16 -5.53 -1.52
C HIS A 313 -3.66 -5.74 -1.80
N ARG A 314 -3.03 -4.80 -2.50
CA ARG A 314 -1.61 -4.91 -2.88
C ARG A 314 -0.72 -4.92 -1.64
N PRO A 315 0.34 -5.73 -1.63
CA PRO A 315 1.34 -5.73 -0.56
C PRO A 315 2.13 -4.42 -0.50
N LEU A 316 2.88 -4.20 0.59
CA LEU A 316 3.88 -3.12 0.67
C LEU A 316 5.11 -3.51 -0.14
N ALA A 317 5.88 -2.51 -0.61
CA ALA A 317 7.12 -2.78 -1.34
C ALA A 317 8.13 -3.57 -0.50
N SER A 318 8.22 -3.30 0.80
CA SER A 318 9.08 -4.05 1.72
C SER A 318 8.63 -5.52 1.87
N GLU A 319 7.33 -5.78 1.94
CA GLU A 319 6.81 -7.16 2.02
C GLU A 319 7.14 -7.97 0.75
N VAL A 320 7.07 -7.32 -0.42
CA VAL A 320 7.43 -7.94 -1.71
C VAL A 320 8.94 -8.17 -1.79
N GLN A 321 9.74 -7.19 -1.37
CA GLN A 321 11.20 -7.32 -1.29
C GLN A 321 11.60 -8.52 -0.44
N ASP A 322 11.06 -8.64 0.78
CA ASP A 322 11.36 -9.73 1.71
C ASP A 322 10.97 -11.09 1.11
N THR A 323 9.79 -11.16 0.48
CA THR A 323 9.33 -12.38 -0.18
C THR A 323 10.21 -12.81 -1.34
N LEU A 324 10.64 -11.86 -2.18
CA LEU A 324 11.56 -12.15 -3.28
C LEU A 324 12.96 -12.52 -2.78
N ALA A 325 13.42 -11.92 -1.67
CA ALA A 325 14.67 -12.32 -1.02
C ALA A 325 14.58 -13.77 -0.52
N GLU A 326 13.48 -14.14 0.17
CA GLU A 326 13.24 -15.50 0.61
C GLU A 326 13.19 -16.51 -0.55
N PHE A 327 12.57 -16.14 -1.67
CA PHE A 327 12.56 -16.95 -2.89
C PHE A 327 13.99 -17.17 -3.40
N VAL A 328 14.78 -16.10 -3.53
CA VAL A 328 16.18 -16.18 -4.01
C VAL A 328 17.04 -17.03 -3.08
N ASP A 329 16.93 -16.83 -1.78
CA ASP A 329 17.71 -17.52 -0.77
C ASP A 329 17.37 -19.01 -0.67
N SER A 330 16.08 -19.37 -0.89
CA SER A 330 15.61 -20.76 -0.83
C SER A 330 15.66 -21.50 -2.16
N TYR A 331 16.06 -20.84 -3.26
CA TYR A 331 15.95 -21.37 -4.62
C TYR A 331 16.72 -22.69 -4.80
N GLU A 332 17.99 -22.74 -4.39
CA GLU A 332 18.82 -23.97 -4.45
C GLU A 332 18.21 -25.09 -3.62
N ASP A 333 17.85 -24.80 -2.37
CA ASP A 333 17.26 -25.78 -1.47
C ASP A 333 15.92 -26.31 -1.99
N ASN A 334 15.11 -25.46 -2.62
CA ASN A 334 13.84 -25.85 -3.22
C ASN A 334 14.04 -26.78 -4.44
N ILE A 335 15.04 -26.53 -5.27
CA ILE A 335 15.38 -27.46 -6.36
C ILE A 335 15.83 -28.81 -5.79
N ALA A 336 16.73 -28.82 -4.80
CA ALA A 336 17.19 -30.03 -4.15
C ALA A 336 16.04 -30.79 -3.48
N ASN A 337 15.15 -30.11 -2.80
CA ASN A 337 13.95 -30.70 -2.19
C ASN A 337 13.00 -31.29 -3.23
N GLY A 338 12.72 -30.55 -4.31
CA GLY A 338 11.87 -31.04 -5.41
C GLY A 338 12.43 -32.26 -6.09
N LEU A 339 13.73 -32.31 -6.37
CA LEU A 339 14.40 -33.47 -6.92
C LEU A 339 14.36 -34.69 -5.98
N ALA A 340 14.39 -34.46 -4.67
CA ALA A 340 14.27 -35.46 -3.62
C ALA A 340 12.80 -35.79 -3.23
N GLU A 341 11.81 -35.22 -3.93
CA GLU A 341 10.37 -35.39 -3.66
C GLU A 341 9.97 -34.93 -2.25
N ARG A 342 10.68 -33.93 -1.71
CA ARG A 342 10.37 -33.26 -0.44
C ARG A 342 9.50 -32.04 -0.67
N PRO A 343 8.75 -31.60 0.34
CA PRO A 343 7.97 -30.37 0.22
C PRO A 343 8.89 -29.15 0.00
N LEU A 344 8.46 -28.23 -0.88
CA LEU A 344 9.15 -26.98 -1.13
C LEU A 344 8.88 -25.99 0.01
N SER A 345 9.88 -25.20 0.36
CA SER A 345 9.70 -24.03 1.22
C SER A 345 8.90 -22.97 0.44
N GLN A 346 7.81 -22.49 1.02
CA GLN A 346 6.96 -21.49 0.37
C GLN A 346 7.34 -20.08 0.83
N CYS A 347 7.72 -19.23 -0.09
CA CYS A 347 8.13 -17.86 0.19
C CYS A 347 6.97 -16.86 0.37
N ALA A 348 5.80 -17.09 -0.20
CA ALA A 348 4.69 -16.12 -0.21
C ALA A 348 3.48 -16.46 0.67
N GLY A 349 3.33 -17.73 1.10
CA GLY A 349 2.05 -18.26 1.58
C GLY A 349 1.41 -17.49 2.73
N ASP A 350 2.14 -17.23 3.81
CA ASP A 350 1.57 -16.70 5.05
C ASP A 350 1.45 -15.16 5.09
N ALA A 351 2.33 -14.43 4.41
CA ALA A 351 2.37 -12.97 4.50
C ALA A 351 1.18 -12.32 3.78
N PHE A 352 0.88 -12.76 2.57
CA PHE A 352 -0.22 -12.21 1.77
C PHE A 352 -1.58 -12.65 2.30
N GLU A 353 -1.71 -13.89 2.78
CA GLU A 353 -2.94 -14.35 3.45
C GLU A 353 -3.20 -13.58 4.74
N ARG A 354 -2.17 -13.34 5.56
CA ARG A 354 -2.28 -12.50 6.77
C ARG A 354 -2.70 -11.07 6.42
N ARG A 355 -2.17 -10.51 5.32
CA ARG A 355 -2.57 -9.18 4.86
C ARG A 355 -4.01 -9.16 4.37
N ALA A 356 -4.42 -10.10 3.52
CA ALA A 356 -5.80 -10.21 3.04
C ALA A 356 -6.79 -10.37 4.21
N ALA A 357 -6.43 -11.18 5.20
CA ALA A 357 -7.20 -11.34 6.43
C ALA A 357 -7.26 -10.02 7.23
N ASN A 358 -6.17 -9.26 7.32
CA ASN A 358 -6.12 -7.96 7.99
C ASN A 358 -6.95 -6.90 7.27
N VAL A 359 -6.93 -6.87 5.95
CA VAL A 359 -7.78 -5.96 5.14
C VAL A 359 -9.26 -6.31 5.31
N ARG A 360 -9.62 -7.61 5.25
CA ARG A 360 -10.99 -8.07 5.53
C ARG A 360 -11.42 -7.68 6.95
N ARG A 361 -10.55 -7.83 7.95
CA ARG A 361 -10.78 -7.40 9.34
C ARG A 361 -10.94 -5.89 9.46
N ARG A 362 -10.14 -5.09 8.73
CA ARG A 362 -10.29 -3.61 8.70
C ARG A 362 -11.62 -3.20 8.09
N ARG A 363 -12.04 -3.78 6.95
CA ARG A 363 -13.37 -3.52 6.33
C ARG A 363 -14.51 -3.91 7.27
N ALA A 364 -14.45 -5.09 7.89
CA ALA A 364 -15.43 -5.51 8.87
C ALA A 364 -15.50 -4.56 10.08
N ARG A 365 -14.34 -4.01 10.51
CA ARG A 365 -14.27 -2.97 11.55
C ARG A 365 -14.98 -1.68 11.14
N HIS A 366 -14.73 -1.18 9.93
CA HIS A 366 -15.37 0.06 9.46
C HIS A 366 -16.87 -0.11 9.28
N LEU A 367 -17.33 -1.26 8.75
CA LEU A 367 -18.75 -1.61 8.67
C LEU A 367 -19.36 -1.74 10.07
N GLY A 368 -18.72 -2.47 10.96
CA GLY A 368 -19.15 -2.63 12.35
C GLY A 368 -19.21 -1.29 13.09
N MET A 369 -18.22 -0.42 12.90
CA MET A 369 -18.22 0.93 13.47
C MET A 369 -19.37 1.77 12.92
N GLY A 370 -19.66 1.71 11.62
CA GLY A 370 -20.79 2.40 10.99
C GLY A 370 -22.11 1.94 11.59
N VAL A 371 -22.30 0.63 11.77
CA VAL A 371 -23.51 0.06 12.40
C VAL A 371 -23.63 0.50 13.85
N VAL A 372 -22.53 0.48 14.62
CA VAL A 372 -22.53 0.93 16.03
C VAL A 372 -22.89 2.41 16.13
N ILE A 373 -22.33 3.26 15.27
CA ILE A 373 -22.64 4.69 15.24
C ILE A 373 -24.11 4.90 14.86
N ALA A 374 -24.63 4.20 13.85
CA ALA A 374 -26.03 4.29 13.44
C ALA A 374 -26.98 3.85 14.56
N CYS A 375 -26.70 2.74 15.23
CA CYS A 375 -27.45 2.28 16.40
C CYS A 375 -27.38 3.30 17.54
N ALA A 376 -26.22 3.86 17.84
CA ALA A 376 -26.05 4.87 18.89
C ALA A 376 -26.88 6.13 18.60
N VAL A 377 -26.89 6.61 17.34
CA VAL A 377 -27.69 7.75 16.92
C VAL A 377 -29.19 7.46 17.03
N LEU A 378 -29.64 6.29 16.60
CA LEU A 378 -31.04 5.88 16.72
C LEU A 378 -31.49 5.77 18.19
N LEU A 379 -30.64 5.23 19.05
CA LEU A 379 -30.91 5.10 20.47
C LEU A 379 -30.94 6.47 21.18
N PHE A 380 -30.03 7.37 20.80
CA PHE A 380 -30.01 8.75 21.29
C PHE A 380 -31.29 9.50 20.86
N ALA A 381 -31.66 9.40 19.60
CA ALA A 381 -32.90 10.00 19.09
C ALA A 381 -34.14 9.42 19.79
N GLY A 382 -34.18 8.09 20.01
CA GLY A 382 -35.23 7.44 20.77
C GLY A 382 -35.30 7.89 22.22
N SER A 383 -34.16 8.06 22.90
CA SER A 383 -34.10 8.58 24.27
C SER A 383 -34.60 10.04 24.37
N CYS A 384 -34.24 10.88 23.40
CA CYS A 384 -34.72 12.25 23.33
C CYS A 384 -36.23 12.33 23.07
N ALA A 385 -36.74 11.47 22.15
CA ALA A 385 -38.18 11.39 21.84
C ALA A 385 -39.01 10.90 23.05
N THR A 386 -38.53 9.86 23.76
CA THR A 386 -39.19 9.38 24.99
C THR A 386 -39.16 10.43 26.09
N GLY A 387 -38.03 11.15 26.25
CA GLY A 387 -37.92 12.28 27.16
C GLY A 387 -38.94 13.38 26.85
N PHE A 388 -39.12 13.71 25.59
CA PHE A 388 -40.07 14.72 25.13
C PHE A 388 -41.54 14.29 25.34
N LEU A 389 -41.86 13.01 25.04
CA LEU A 389 -43.20 12.46 25.24
C LEU A 389 -43.60 12.33 26.72
N LEU A 390 -42.63 12.12 27.61
CA LEU A 390 -42.82 12.00 29.04
C LEU A 390 -42.71 13.31 29.82
N ASP A 391 -42.42 14.42 29.13
CA ASP A 391 -42.15 15.73 29.74
C ASP A 391 -43.31 16.19 30.68
N GLY A 392 -44.56 15.90 30.30
CA GLY A 392 -45.73 16.19 31.09
C GLY A 392 -45.91 15.31 32.34
N GLU A 393 -45.42 14.05 32.32
CA GLU A 393 -45.50 13.11 33.44
C GLU A 393 -44.29 13.23 34.37
N LEU A 394 -43.12 13.50 33.83
CA LEU A 394 -41.87 13.76 34.61
C LEU A 394 -41.99 15.08 35.41
N ALA A 395 -42.69 16.06 34.89
CA ALA A 395 -42.99 17.30 35.63
C ALA A 395 -43.88 17.10 36.88
N LYS A 396 -44.62 15.99 36.92
CA LYS A 396 -45.48 15.58 38.07
C LYS A 396 -44.70 14.81 39.12
N LEU A 397 -43.49 14.30 38.83
CA LEU A 397 -42.59 13.66 39.74
C LEU A 397 -41.98 14.70 40.69
N ALA A 398 -42.66 14.95 41.81
CA ALA A 398 -42.13 15.79 42.88
C ALA A 398 -41.04 15.01 43.64
N LEU A 399 -39.81 15.46 43.53
CA LEU A 399 -38.68 14.99 44.31
C LEU A 399 -38.79 15.45 45.77
N GLY A 400 -39.61 14.76 46.57
CA GLY A 400 -39.70 15.00 48.01
C GLY A 400 -40.03 16.44 48.40
N PRO A 401 -39.61 16.92 49.58
CA PRO A 401 -39.87 18.29 50.05
C PRO A 401 -39.07 19.36 49.33
N MET A 402 -38.13 19.02 48.46
CA MET A 402 -37.43 19.95 47.60
C MET A 402 -38.20 20.10 46.27
N ARG A 403 -39.04 21.09 46.20
CA ARG A 403 -39.52 21.65 44.92
C ARG A 403 -38.33 22.32 44.24
N TRP A 404 -37.73 21.64 43.29
CA TRP A 404 -36.84 22.29 42.36
C TRP A 404 -37.71 23.17 41.42
N GLY A 405 -37.64 24.46 41.64
CA GLY A 405 -38.37 25.44 40.84
C GLY A 405 -37.81 25.48 39.42
N GLY A 406 -38.57 24.92 38.51
CA GLY A 406 -38.24 24.88 37.07
C GLY A 406 -38.05 23.41 36.63
N ALA A 407 -39.00 22.88 35.91
CA ALA A 407 -38.96 21.57 35.34
C ALA A 407 -37.68 21.38 34.50
N LEU A 408 -36.79 20.48 34.94
CA LEU A 408 -35.79 19.93 34.03
C LEU A 408 -36.58 19.21 32.92
N SER A 409 -36.56 19.76 31.72
CA SER A 409 -37.30 19.22 30.61
C SER A 409 -36.82 17.77 30.34
N GLY A 410 -37.71 16.85 29.96
CA GLY A 410 -37.39 15.44 29.81
C GLY A 410 -36.22 15.15 28.84
N TRP A 411 -36.00 16.06 27.88
CA TRP A 411 -34.85 15.95 26.98
C TRP A 411 -33.50 16.13 27.70
N VAL A 412 -33.44 17.00 28.74
CA VAL A 412 -32.21 17.19 29.55
C VAL A 412 -31.90 15.93 30.36
N VAL A 413 -32.93 15.25 30.88
CA VAL A 413 -32.76 13.96 31.54
C VAL A 413 -32.25 12.90 30.57
N GLY A 414 -32.78 12.87 29.33
CA GLY A 414 -32.32 11.98 28.26
C GLY A 414 -30.82 12.22 27.93
N VAL A 415 -30.39 13.45 27.81
CA VAL A 415 -28.98 13.82 27.56
C VAL A 415 -28.09 13.44 28.74
N LEU A 416 -28.53 13.70 29.98
CA LEU A 416 -27.75 13.35 31.18
C LEU A 416 -27.56 11.83 31.33
N LEU A 417 -28.52 11.01 30.91
CA LEU A 417 -28.39 9.54 30.93
C LEU A 417 -27.35 9.04 29.92
N TRP A 418 -27.03 9.82 28.88
CA TRP A 418 -25.97 9.48 27.92
C TRP A 418 -24.60 9.98 28.34
N LEU A 419 -24.49 10.85 29.33
CA LEU A 419 -23.23 11.42 29.81
C LEU A 419 -22.17 10.35 30.16
N PRO A 420 -22.52 9.23 30.85
CA PRO A 420 -21.59 8.15 31.14
C PRO A 420 -21.06 7.46 29.87
N ALA A 421 -21.91 7.26 28.86
CA ALA A 421 -21.51 6.66 27.60
C ALA A 421 -20.59 7.59 26.78
N ILE A 422 -20.87 8.89 26.76
CA ILE A 422 -20.05 9.92 26.10
C ILE A 422 -18.69 10.03 26.81
N LEU A 423 -18.67 10.05 28.13
CA LEU A 423 -17.45 10.06 28.93
C LEU A 423 -16.63 8.79 28.74
N GLY A 424 -17.26 7.62 28.70
CA GLY A 424 -16.61 6.33 28.41
C GLY A 424 -15.96 6.32 27.03
N TYR A 425 -16.62 6.90 26.02
CA TYR A 425 -16.07 7.00 24.67
C TYR A 425 -14.91 8.01 24.60
N ALA A 426 -15.02 9.16 25.26
CA ALA A 426 -13.97 10.17 25.32
C ALA A 426 -12.70 9.67 26.04
N THR A 427 -12.88 8.92 27.14
CA THR A 427 -11.77 8.34 27.91
C THR A 427 -11.05 7.22 27.17
N ARG A 428 -11.71 6.55 26.20
CA ARG A 428 -11.05 5.60 25.29
C ARG A 428 -9.90 6.20 24.50
N PHE A 429 -10.00 7.48 24.14
CA PHE A 429 -8.92 8.20 23.46
C PHE A 429 -7.70 8.40 24.35
N VAL A 430 -7.92 8.60 25.64
CA VAL A 430 -6.86 8.77 26.66
C VAL A 430 -6.31 7.40 27.10
N ALA A 431 -7.16 6.39 27.23
CA ALA A 431 -6.80 5.04 27.67
C ALA A 431 -5.95 4.24 26.68
N ARG A 432 -5.91 4.63 25.39
CA ARG A 432 -5.00 4.02 24.40
C ARG A 432 -3.52 4.17 24.75
N ARG A 433 -3.18 5.10 25.65
CA ARG A 433 -1.81 5.34 26.12
C ARG A 433 -1.47 4.68 27.46
N ASN A 434 -2.47 4.23 28.23
CA ASN A 434 -2.19 3.69 29.57
C ASN A 434 -3.30 2.73 30.04
N PRO A 435 -3.05 1.39 30.16
CA PRO A 435 -4.06 0.38 30.49
C PRO A 435 -4.66 0.55 31.91
N HIS A 436 -3.91 1.14 32.85
CA HIS A 436 -4.42 1.42 34.21
C HIS A 436 -5.50 2.51 34.21
N VAL A 437 -5.44 3.47 33.27
CA VAL A 437 -6.47 4.52 33.13
C VAL A 437 -7.79 3.91 32.65
N LEU A 438 -7.75 2.85 31.84
CA LEU A 438 -8.94 2.15 31.35
C LEU A 438 -9.70 1.47 32.50
N ALA A 439 -9.00 0.79 33.40
CA ALA A 439 -9.60 0.13 34.55
C ALA A 439 -10.27 1.15 35.52
N TRP A 440 -9.61 2.27 35.79
CA TRP A 440 -10.14 3.34 36.62
C TRP A 440 -11.34 4.05 35.97
N THR A 441 -11.35 4.26 34.67
CA THR A 441 -12.48 4.88 33.97
C THR A 441 -13.69 3.96 33.90
N ILE A 442 -13.51 2.65 33.69
CA ILE A 442 -14.60 1.65 33.77
C ILE A 442 -15.19 1.64 35.18
N ALA A 443 -14.36 1.65 36.23
CA ALA A 443 -14.81 1.70 37.61
C ALA A 443 -15.56 3.01 37.94
N ALA A 444 -15.07 4.17 37.47
CA ALA A 444 -15.71 5.47 37.70
C ALA A 444 -17.05 5.61 36.96
N VAL A 445 -17.14 5.14 35.72
CA VAL A 445 -18.37 5.11 34.91
C VAL A 445 -19.37 4.13 35.55
N GLY A 446 -18.92 2.96 36.02
CA GLY A 446 -19.74 2.00 36.71
C GLY A 446 -20.30 2.53 38.04
N ALA A 447 -19.46 3.19 38.84
CA ALA A 447 -19.86 3.82 40.07
C ALA A 447 -20.85 4.98 39.84
N GLY A 448 -20.61 5.82 38.85
CA GLY A 448 -21.53 6.90 38.45
C GLY A 448 -22.89 6.39 37.99
N ALA A 449 -22.92 5.30 37.22
CA ALA A 449 -24.15 4.65 36.80
C ALA A 449 -24.93 4.05 37.98
N LEU A 450 -24.23 3.43 38.94
CA LEU A 450 -24.85 2.88 40.16
C LEU A 450 -25.42 3.99 41.04
N VAL A 451 -24.74 5.13 41.17
CA VAL A 451 -25.24 6.30 41.93
C VAL A 451 -26.49 6.89 41.26
N LEU A 452 -26.48 7.04 39.93
CA LEU A 452 -27.65 7.51 39.17
C LEU A 452 -28.83 6.53 39.31
N LEU A 453 -28.58 5.20 39.21
CA LEU A 453 -29.59 4.18 39.42
C LEU A 453 -30.14 4.23 40.85
N GLY A 454 -29.30 4.45 41.87
CA GLY A 454 -29.70 4.61 43.25
C GLY A 454 -30.60 5.82 43.48
N ILE A 455 -30.21 6.99 42.93
CA ILE A 455 -31.01 8.25 43.00
C ILE A 455 -32.36 8.03 42.31
N MET A 456 -32.40 7.40 41.14
CA MET A 456 -33.63 7.15 40.41
C MET A 456 -34.52 6.09 41.14
N ALA A 457 -33.95 5.03 41.71
CA ALA A 457 -34.66 4.07 42.50
C ALA A 457 -35.30 4.73 43.73
N CYS A 458 -34.60 5.62 44.41
CA CYS A 458 -35.15 6.37 45.55
C CYS A 458 -36.29 7.30 45.12
N THR A 459 -36.19 7.99 43.96
CA THR A 459 -37.25 8.86 43.47
C THR A 459 -38.49 8.08 43.05
N ILE A 460 -38.35 6.87 42.51
CA ILE A 460 -39.45 5.99 42.12
C ILE A 460 -40.16 5.41 43.30
N PHE A 461 -39.44 5.05 44.39
CA PHE A 461 -40.03 4.46 45.60
C PHE A 461 -40.95 5.40 46.34
N PHE A 462 -40.79 6.72 46.17
CA PHE A 462 -41.59 7.74 46.83
C PHE A 462 -42.81 8.26 46.03
N SER A 463 -43.03 7.82 44.78
CA SER A 463 -44.19 8.21 43.95
C SER A 463 -44.92 7.01 43.36
N ALA A 464 -46.00 6.56 43.99
CA ALA A 464 -46.63 5.26 43.75
C ALA A 464 -47.56 5.13 42.52
N GLN A 465 -47.69 6.11 41.61
CA GLN A 465 -48.70 6.06 40.55
C GLN A 465 -48.25 5.73 39.11
N SER A 466 -46.95 5.68 38.82
CA SER A 466 -46.44 5.35 37.50
C SER A 466 -45.20 4.45 37.49
N LEU A 467 -45.08 3.60 38.49
CA LEU A 467 -43.91 2.76 38.80
C LEU A 467 -43.45 1.90 37.59
N VAL A 468 -44.39 1.32 36.85
CA VAL A 468 -44.09 0.38 35.76
C VAL A 468 -43.49 1.13 34.52
N LEU A 469 -44.05 2.29 34.18
CA LEU A 469 -43.59 3.10 33.04
C LEU A 469 -42.23 3.74 33.34
N ALA A 470 -42.02 4.23 34.56
CA ALA A 470 -40.76 4.76 35.03
C ALA A 470 -39.67 3.68 35.08
N LEU A 471 -39.95 2.48 35.56
CA LEU A 471 -39.03 1.35 35.57
C LEU A 471 -38.70 0.88 34.14
N ALA A 472 -39.67 0.84 33.23
CA ALA A 472 -39.44 0.47 31.85
C ALA A 472 -38.56 1.50 31.14
N ALA A 473 -38.82 2.81 31.30
CA ALA A 473 -38.01 3.90 30.76
C ALA A 473 -36.59 3.87 31.33
N LEU A 474 -36.44 3.54 32.61
CA LEU A 474 -35.17 3.42 33.33
C LEU A 474 -34.37 2.20 32.83
N ALA A 475 -35.02 1.03 32.70
CA ALA A 475 -34.39 -0.16 32.17
C ALA A 475 -33.89 0.06 30.72
N VAL A 476 -34.72 0.66 29.87
CA VAL A 476 -34.36 0.97 28.51
C VAL A 476 -33.21 2.01 28.45
N SER A 477 -33.29 3.08 29.23
CA SER A 477 -32.29 4.17 29.20
C SER A 477 -30.94 3.76 29.82
N ALA A 478 -30.93 2.83 30.80
CA ALA A 478 -29.71 2.37 31.44
C ALA A 478 -29.07 1.17 30.71
N THR A 479 -29.87 0.26 30.16
CA THR A 479 -29.34 -0.93 29.45
C THR A 479 -28.78 -0.61 28.09
N LEU A 480 -29.33 0.35 27.37
CA LEU A 480 -28.90 0.68 26.02
C LEU A 480 -27.47 1.29 25.95
N PRO A 481 -27.11 2.29 26.77
CA PRO A 481 -25.73 2.78 26.83
C PRO A 481 -24.74 1.71 27.28
N TRP A 482 -25.15 0.84 28.22
CA TRP A 482 -24.33 -0.29 28.68
C TRP A 482 -24.13 -1.36 27.62
N CYS A 483 -25.14 -1.67 26.82
CA CYS A 483 -25.03 -2.57 25.68
C CYS A 483 -24.11 -1.99 24.61
N ALA A 484 -24.22 -0.69 24.29
CA ALA A 484 -23.35 -0.01 23.36
C ALA A 484 -21.88 0.01 23.83
N LEU A 485 -21.65 0.30 25.12
CA LEU A 485 -20.31 0.30 25.72
C LEU A 485 -19.72 -1.12 25.81
N SER A 486 -20.53 -2.11 26.18
CA SER A 486 -20.11 -3.51 26.25
C SER A 486 -19.81 -4.08 24.88
N PHE A 487 -20.57 -3.68 23.85
CA PHE A 487 -20.33 -4.06 22.46
C PHE A 487 -19.06 -3.41 21.92
N ASP A 488 -18.79 -2.15 22.26
CA ASP A 488 -17.57 -1.45 21.86
C ASP A 488 -16.33 -2.02 22.57
N VAL A 489 -16.44 -2.42 23.84
CA VAL A 489 -15.39 -3.11 24.58
C VAL A 489 -15.16 -4.50 24.02
N ALA A 490 -16.20 -5.27 23.72
CA ALA A 490 -16.10 -6.60 23.12
C ALA A 490 -15.49 -6.53 21.71
N LEU A 491 -15.87 -5.57 20.89
CA LEU A 491 -15.24 -5.29 19.59
C LEU A 491 -13.77 -4.85 19.77
N GLY A 492 -13.47 -4.06 20.78
CA GLY A 492 -12.11 -3.64 21.13
C GLY A 492 -11.22 -4.81 21.55
N ILE A 493 -11.76 -5.76 22.31
CA ILE A 493 -11.05 -6.97 22.77
C ILE A 493 -10.91 -7.99 21.63
N THR A 494 -11.98 -8.22 20.86
CA THR A 494 -11.98 -9.18 19.73
C THR A 494 -11.12 -8.72 18.56
N PHE A 495 -10.88 -7.42 18.46
CA PHE A 495 -10.06 -6.79 17.41
C PHE A 495 -8.82 -6.06 17.97
N ALA A 496 -8.42 -6.41 19.22
CA ALA A 496 -7.12 -5.98 19.72
C ALA A 496 -6.03 -6.42 18.75
N LYS A 497 -5.11 -5.50 18.42
CA LYS A 497 -3.92 -5.81 17.63
C LYS A 497 -3.32 -7.11 18.14
N PRO A 498 -2.76 -7.95 17.27
CA PRO A 498 -1.67 -8.81 17.70
C PRO A 498 -0.60 -7.84 18.20
N SER A 499 -0.53 -7.69 19.50
CA SER A 499 0.41 -6.82 20.17
C SER A 499 1.71 -7.56 20.28
N GLU A 500 2.79 -6.85 20.03
CA GLU A 500 3.98 -6.85 20.88
C GLU A 500 4.70 -8.18 21.17
N GLU A 501 4.19 -9.34 20.78
CA GLU A 501 4.97 -10.60 20.85
C GLU A 501 5.99 -10.75 19.71
N ALA A 502 5.88 -9.93 18.66
CA ALA A 502 6.84 -9.91 17.54
C ALA A 502 8.01 -8.93 17.74
N GLN A 503 8.12 -8.27 18.88
CA GLN A 503 9.23 -7.35 19.21
C GLN A 503 10.21 -7.90 20.24
N VAL A 504 10.09 -9.15 20.64
CA VAL A 504 11.00 -9.77 21.65
C VAL A 504 12.00 -10.75 21.02
N ASP A 505 11.82 -11.11 19.74
CA ASP A 505 12.75 -12.00 19.01
C ASP A 505 13.38 -11.31 17.78
N ALA A 506 13.79 -10.05 17.89
CA ALA A 506 14.65 -9.37 16.94
C ALA A 506 15.90 -8.83 17.64
#